data_907656e04134fe2dcc29444245729f24
#
_entry.id   907656e04134fe2dcc29444245729f24
#
_cell.length_a   1.000
_cell.length_b   1.000
_cell.length_c   1.000
_cell.angle_alpha   90.00
_cell.angle_beta   90.00
_cell.angle_gamma   90.00
#
_symmetry.space_group_name_H-M   'P 1'
#
loop_
_entity.id
_entity.type
_entity.pdbx_description
1 polymer ?
#
loop_
_entity_poly.entity_id
_entity_poly.type
_entity_poly.pdbx_seq_one_letter_code
_entity_poly.pdbx_strand_id
1 'polypeptide(L)' 'MQRLTEDQRASVEKLATEAGTTCEGCGSAQLRCGEEARRTHDHGLMVYLWCANDVHPRGAYQYFTIPAGENIGT' A
#
# COMPACT_ATOMS: atom_id res chain seq x y z
N MET A 1 3.28 4.36 -15.11
CA MET A 1 2.60 4.30 -13.81
C MET A 1 1.25 3.62 -13.99
N GLN A 2 0.94 2.67 -13.15
CA GLN A 2 -0.28 1.88 -13.25
C GLN A 2 -1.33 2.42 -12.27
N ARG A 3 -2.53 2.63 -12.77
CA ARG A 3 -3.63 3.03 -11.89
C ARG A 3 -4.32 1.78 -11.34
N LEU A 4 -4.52 1.76 -10.04
CA LEU A 4 -5.14 0.62 -9.36
C LEU A 4 -6.65 0.78 -9.34
N THR A 5 -7.37 -0.34 -9.57
CA THR A 5 -8.81 -0.38 -9.38
C THR A 5 -9.14 -0.40 -7.89
N GLU A 6 -10.40 -0.19 -7.56
CA GLU A 6 -10.87 -0.25 -6.19
C GLU A 6 -10.60 -1.62 -5.56
N ASP A 7 -10.85 -2.68 -6.31
CA ASP A 7 -10.59 -4.05 -5.86
C ASP A 7 -9.10 -4.31 -5.65
N GLN A 8 -8.27 -3.79 -6.54
CA GLN A 8 -6.81 -3.93 -6.40
C GLN A 8 -6.32 -3.20 -5.15
N ARG A 9 -6.82 -2.01 -4.89
CA ARG A 9 -6.46 -1.26 -3.67
C ARG A 9 -6.85 -2.01 -2.41
N ALA A 10 -8.04 -2.60 -2.39
CA ALA A 10 -8.49 -3.41 -1.26
C ALA A 10 -7.59 -4.62 -1.04
N SER A 11 -7.16 -5.27 -2.13
CA SER A 11 -6.24 -6.40 -2.05
C SER A 11 -4.88 -5.99 -1.49
N VAL A 12 -4.36 -4.82 -1.90
CA VAL A 12 -3.10 -4.30 -1.38
C VAL A 12 -3.21 -4.01 0.11
N GLU A 13 -4.31 -3.39 0.54
CA GLU A 13 -4.54 -3.09 1.96
C GLU A 13 -4.57 -4.39 2.79
N LYS A 14 -5.19 -5.42 2.26
CA LYS A 14 -5.23 -6.72 2.91
C LYS A 14 -3.84 -7.34 3.03
N LEU A 15 -3.06 -7.30 1.95
CA LEU A 15 -1.68 -7.81 1.95
C LEU A 15 -0.82 -7.07 2.98
N ALA A 16 -0.96 -5.76 3.06
CA ALA A 16 -0.21 -4.96 4.04
C ALA A 16 -0.59 -5.35 5.47
N THR A 17 -1.87 -5.58 5.72
CA THR A 17 -2.35 -6.01 7.03
C THR A 17 -1.78 -7.39 7.39
N GLU A 18 -1.81 -8.32 6.45
CA GLU A 18 -1.29 -9.68 6.65
C GLU A 18 0.22 -9.68 6.89
N ALA A 19 0.92 -8.75 6.27
CA ALA A 19 2.36 -8.59 6.45
C ALA A 19 2.73 -7.90 7.78
N GLY A 20 1.74 -7.46 8.55
CA GLY A 20 1.98 -6.74 9.79
C GLY A 20 2.48 -5.31 9.59
N THR A 21 2.23 -4.73 8.41
CA THR A 21 2.67 -3.38 8.09
C THR A 21 1.87 -2.36 8.89
N THR A 22 2.57 -1.44 9.54
CA THR A 22 1.95 -0.38 10.32
C THR A 22 2.52 0.97 9.90
N CYS A 23 1.82 2.05 10.28
CA CYS A 23 2.31 3.40 10.03
C CYS A 23 3.62 3.65 10.80
N GLU A 24 4.63 4.09 10.08
CA GLU A 24 5.94 4.37 10.68
C GLU A 24 5.90 5.55 11.65
N GLY A 25 4.90 6.43 11.49
CA GLY A 25 4.78 7.61 12.35
C GLY A 25 4.06 7.35 13.67
N CYS A 26 2.99 6.55 13.65
CA CYS A 26 2.15 6.36 14.85
C CYS A 26 1.90 4.89 15.19
N GLY A 27 2.36 3.95 14.37
CA GLY A 27 2.17 2.52 14.60
C GLY A 27 0.77 2.00 14.31
N SER A 28 -0.10 2.84 13.73
CA SER A 28 -1.46 2.42 13.39
C SER A 28 -1.47 1.39 12.27
N ALA A 29 -2.33 0.40 12.37
CA ALA A 29 -2.56 -0.57 11.31
C ALA A 29 -3.60 -0.08 10.29
N GLN A 30 -4.14 1.13 10.45
CA GLN A 30 -5.14 1.69 9.55
C GLN A 30 -4.48 2.39 8.38
N LEU A 31 -3.89 1.60 7.50
CA LEU A 31 -3.26 2.12 6.29
C LEU A 31 -4.19 1.96 5.11
N ARG A 32 -4.18 2.95 4.22
CA ARG A 32 -4.94 2.96 2.99
C ARG A 32 -4.00 2.92 1.79
N CYS A 33 -4.41 2.21 0.76
CA CYS A 33 -3.63 2.13 -0.47
C CYS A 33 -3.88 3.34 -1.35
N GLY A 34 -2.82 3.90 -1.92
CA GLY A 34 -2.92 4.96 -2.91
C GLY A 34 -3.50 4.45 -4.22
N GLU A 35 -3.80 5.38 -5.13
CA GLU A 35 -4.46 5.05 -6.38
C GLU A 35 -3.51 4.56 -7.47
N GLU A 36 -2.22 4.74 -7.29
CA GLU A 36 -1.23 4.46 -8.33
C GLU A 36 -0.14 3.53 -7.81
N ALA A 37 0.39 2.72 -8.72
CA ALA A 37 1.49 1.82 -8.43
C ALA A 37 2.57 1.97 -9.49
N ARG A 38 3.82 1.74 -9.09
CA ARG A 38 4.97 1.69 -10.01
C ARG A 38 5.47 0.27 -10.11
N ARG A 39 5.86 -0.11 -11.31
CA ARG A 39 6.53 -1.39 -11.52
C ARG A 39 7.98 -1.27 -11.06
N THR A 40 8.44 -2.24 -10.29
CA THR A 40 9.82 -2.30 -9.82
C THR A 40 10.69 -3.05 -10.83
N HIS A 41 12.01 -3.00 -10.64
CA HIS A 41 12.95 -3.74 -11.49
C HIS A 41 12.72 -5.26 -11.44
N ASP A 42 12.20 -5.75 -10.33
CA ASP A 42 11.98 -7.19 -10.10
C ASP A 42 10.59 -7.63 -10.57
N HIS A 43 9.92 -6.83 -11.39
CA HIS A 43 8.57 -7.09 -11.89
C HIS A 43 7.50 -7.09 -10.80
N GLY A 44 7.82 -6.59 -9.62
CA GLY A 44 6.83 -6.34 -8.59
C GLY A 44 6.15 -4.99 -8.75
N LEU A 45 5.35 -4.62 -7.78
CA LEU A 45 4.69 -3.32 -7.74
C LEU A 45 5.04 -2.59 -6.45
N MET A 46 5.32 -1.31 -6.57
CA MET A 46 5.52 -0.43 -5.43
C MET A 46 4.31 0.49 -5.32
N VAL A 47 3.66 0.47 -4.17
CA VAL A 47 2.48 1.29 -3.92
C VAL A 47 2.72 2.20 -2.73
N TYR A 48 1.96 3.29 -2.66
CA TYR A 48 1.96 4.15 -1.49
C TYR A 48 0.89 3.70 -0.53
N LEU A 49 1.25 3.63 0.74
CA LEU A 49 0.29 3.48 1.82
C LEU A 49 0.28 4.77 2.62
N TRP A 50 -0.89 5.25 2.97
CA TRP A 50 -1.04 6.43 3.80
C TRP A 50 -1.87 6.09 5.04
N CYS A 51 -1.57 6.76 6.14
CA CYS A 51 -2.24 6.50 7.39
C CYS A 51 -3.58 7.22 7.45
N ALA A 52 -4.63 6.48 7.80
CA ALA A 52 -5.97 7.03 7.95
C ALA A 52 -6.21 7.62 9.35
N ASN A 53 -5.23 7.53 10.23
CA ASN A 53 -5.32 8.05 11.59
C ASN A 53 -4.98 9.54 11.61
N ASP A 54 -5.82 10.34 12.27
CA ASP A 54 -5.68 11.80 12.28
C ASP A 54 -4.64 12.32 13.30
N VAL A 55 -3.92 11.42 13.97
CA VAL A 55 -2.99 11.83 15.05
C VAL A 55 -1.68 12.41 14.54
N HIS A 56 -1.44 12.39 13.23
CA HIS A 56 -0.23 12.96 12.66
C HIS A 56 -0.55 13.78 11.40
N PRO A 57 0.38 14.61 10.93
CA PRO A 57 0.15 15.48 9.79
C PRO A 57 -0.24 14.72 8.52
N ARG A 58 -1.03 15.38 7.68
CA ARG A 58 -1.36 14.87 6.35
C ARG A 58 -0.09 14.67 5.54
N GLY A 59 -0.11 13.65 4.68
CA GLY A 59 1.01 13.37 3.81
C GLY A 59 2.01 12.40 4.38
N ALA A 60 1.69 11.74 5.48
CA ALA A 60 2.51 10.65 5.98
C ALA A 60 2.32 9.43 5.11
N TYR A 61 3.22 9.25 4.15
CA TYR A 61 3.20 8.13 3.21
C TYR A 61 4.35 7.19 3.49
N GLN A 62 4.12 5.92 3.19
CA GLN A 62 5.20 4.94 3.17
C GLN A 62 5.00 4.03 1.97
N TYR A 63 6.10 3.43 1.51
CA TYR A 63 6.06 2.53 0.38
C TYR A 63 5.79 1.11 0.84
N PHE A 64 5.02 0.39 0.03
CA PHE A 64 4.81 -1.03 0.21
C PHE A 64 5.09 -1.72 -1.12
N THR A 65 5.97 -2.71 -1.11
CA THR A 65 6.36 -3.41 -2.32
C THR A 65 5.66 -4.76 -2.37
N ILE A 66 4.99 -5.01 -3.48
CA ILE A 66 4.32 -6.29 -3.74
C ILE A 66 5.25 -7.10 -4.62
N PRO A 67 5.72 -8.27 -4.17
CA PRO A 67 6.64 -9.11 -4.96
C PRO A 67 5.99 -9.57 -6.27
N ALA A 68 6.82 -9.83 -7.26
CA ALA A 68 6.37 -10.46 -8.50
C ALA A 68 5.71 -11.81 -8.17
N GLY A 69 4.60 -12.09 -8.80
CA GLY A 69 3.86 -13.33 -8.55
C GLY A 69 2.74 -13.19 -7.54
N GLU A 70 2.71 -12.14 -6.74
CA GLU A 70 1.57 -11.87 -5.87
C GLU A 70 0.41 -11.31 -6.70
N ASN A 71 -0.77 -11.87 -6.50
CA ASN A 71 -1.95 -11.47 -7.24
C ASN A 71 -2.78 -10.47 -6.41
N ILE A 72 -3.04 -9.30 -6.99
CA ILE A 72 -3.85 -8.26 -6.35
C ILE A 72 -5.20 -8.08 -7.06
N GLY A 73 -5.73 -9.17 -7.64
CA GLY A 73 -7.06 -9.14 -8.24
C GLY A 73 -7.10 -8.73 -9.71
N THR A 74 -6.05 -9.01 -10.44
CA THR A 74 -6.03 -8.81 -11.90
C THR A 74 -6.71 -9.95 -12.62
#